data_88bf648464d994afd0509801d9cf2f21
#
_entry.id   88bf648464d994afd0509801d9cf2f21
#
_cell.length_a   1.000
_cell.length_b   1.000
_cell.length_c   1.000
_cell.angle_alpha   90.00
_cell.angle_beta   90.00
_cell.angle_gamma   90.00
#
_symmetry.space_group_name_H-M   'P 1'
#
loop_
_entity.id
_entity.type
_entity.pdbx_description
1 polymer ?
#
loop_
_entity_poly.entity_id
_entity_poly.type
_entity_poly.pdbx_seq_one_letter_code
_entity_poly.pdbx_strand_id
1 'polypeptide(L)'
;MFGNFNIGIMGSGNIAGIMAGTINKMKNVRVYAVASRQQVHADVFAGKYGCKKAYGSYADLVADKKVDLIYVATPHSEHYENVKMCLEAGKPVLCEKAFTLNAAQAEELVIQEIIYS
;
A
#
# COMPACT_ATOMS: atom_id res chain seq x y z
N MET A 1 3.64 -16.22 17.62
CA MET A 1 2.94 -16.02 16.89
C MET A 1 3.21 -15.24 15.75
N PHE A 2 2.33 -15.06 15.18
CA PHE A 2 2.37 -14.58 13.95
C PHE A 2 2.48 -13.12 13.97
N GLY A 3 3.35 -12.49 13.26
CA GLY A 3 3.41 -11.07 13.09
C GLY A 3 2.25 -10.59 12.27
N ASN A 4 2.11 -9.27 12.17
CA ASN A 4 1.14 -8.67 11.29
C ASN A 4 1.57 -8.84 9.83
N PHE A 5 0.59 -8.90 8.95
CA PHE A 5 0.84 -8.83 7.53
C PHE A 5 1.06 -7.35 7.18
N ASN A 6 2.22 -7.03 6.64
CA ASN A 6 2.64 -5.65 6.43
C ASN A 6 2.38 -5.19 5.00
N ILE A 7 1.51 -4.22 4.85
CA ILE A 7 1.17 -3.66 3.54
C ILE A 7 1.89 -2.34 3.35
N GLY A 8 2.49 -2.18 2.18
CA GLY A 8 3.05 -0.91 1.76
C GLY A 8 2.11 -0.27 0.75
N ILE A 9 1.89 1.02 0.86
CA ILE A 9 1.04 1.75 -0.08
C ILE A 9 1.91 2.66 -0.92
N MET A 10 1.80 2.52 -2.23
CA MET A 10 2.50 3.37 -3.18
C MET A 10 1.54 4.46 -3.63
N GLY A 11 1.80 5.69 -3.20
CA GLY A 11 0.91 6.83 -3.41
C GLY A 11 0.27 7.28 -2.10
N SER A 12 -0.14 8.53 -2.00
CA SER A 12 -0.66 9.11 -0.76
C SER A 12 -1.95 9.91 -0.96
N GLY A 13 -2.68 9.67 -2.04
CA GLY A 13 -3.91 10.40 -2.34
C GLY A 13 -5.14 9.79 -1.67
N ASN A 14 -6.33 10.16 -2.18
CA ASN A 14 -7.59 9.75 -1.57
C ASN A 14 -7.79 8.24 -1.53
N ILE A 15 -7.43 7.54 -2.60
CA ILE A 15 -7.61 6.10 -2.66
C ILE A 15 -6.67 5.41 -1.68
N ALA A 16 -5.45 5.92 -1.55
CA ALA A 16 -4.52 5.40 -0.56
C ALA A 16 -5.10 5.56 0.85
N GLY A 17 -5.76 6.68 1.13
CA GLY A 17 -6.39 6.93 2.42
C GLY A 17 -7.53 5.97 2.71
N ILE A 18 -8.37 5.67 1.71
CA ILE A 18 -9.47 4.71 1.87
C ILE A 18 -8.89 3.33 2.21
N MET A 19 -7.87 2.91 1.49
CA MET A 19 -7.23 1.62 1.71
C MET A 19 -6.59 1.58 3.10
N ALA A 20 -5.85 2.62 3.49
CA ALA A 20 -5.19 2.66 4.78
C ALA A 20 -6.19 2.61 5.93
N GLY A 21 -7.28 3.37 5.84
CA GLY A 21 -8.31 3.36 6.86
C GLY A 21 -8.97 2.00 7.00
N THR A 22 -9.21 1.33 5.87
CA THR A 22 -9.79 0.00 5.86
C THR A 22 -8.85 -1.03 6.49
N ILE A 23 -7.58 -1.01 6.09
CA ILE A 23 -6.59 -1.96 6.61
C ILE A 23 -6.44 -1.81 8.11
N ASN A 24 -6.44 -0.57 8.61
CA ASN A 24 -6.25 -0.33 10.03
C ASN A 24 -7.36 -0.87 10.91
N LYS A 25 -8.52 -1.21 10.32
CA LYS A 25 -9.63 -1.82 11.05
C LYS A 25 -9.57 -3.35 11.04
N MET A 26 -8.66 -3.92 10.29
CA MET A 26 -8.54 -5.37 10.15
C MET A 26 -7.56 -5.93 11.16
N LYS A 27 -7.81 -7.19 11.61
CA LYS A 27 -6.91 -7.86 12.51
C LYS A 27 -5.71 -8.43 11.76
N ASN A 28 -4.54 -8.30 12.36
CA ASN A 28 -3.31 -8.93 11.86
C ASN A 28 -2.85 -8.41 10.50
N VAL A 29 -3.37 -7.26 10.09
CA VAL A 29 -2.93 -6.57 8.87
C VAL A 29 -2.70 -5.12 9.24
N ARG A 30 -1.64 -4.53 8.73
CA ARG A 30 -1.39 -3.11 9.01
C ARG A 30 -0.77 -2.43 7.81
N VAL A 31 -0.98 -1.12 7.72
CA VAL A 31 -0.26 -0.29 6.77
C VAL A 31 1.09 0.00 7.38
N TYR A 32 2.08 -0.78 6.99
CA TYR A 32 3.42 -0.66 7.55
C TYR A 32 4.19 0.51 6.96
N ALA A 33 4.05 0.77 5.67
CA ALA A 33 4.83 1.77 4.97
C ALA A 33 4.01 2.47 3.91
N VAL A 34 4.39 3.70 3.60
CA VAL A 34 3.81 4.48 2.51
C VAL A 34 4.96 5.12 1.75
N ALA A 35 4.78 5.29 0.43
CA ALA A 35 5.72 6.03 -0.39
C ALA A 35 5.00 7.07 -1.22
N SER A 36 5.63 8.21 -1.39
CA SER A 36 5.15 9.28 -2.24
C SER A 36 6.36 9.84 -2.98
N ARG A 37 6.11 10.58 -4.05
CA ARG A 37 7.21 11.24 -4.76
C ARG A 37 7.84 12.37 -3.94
N GLN A 38 7.11 12.88 -2.95
CA GLN A 38 7.63 13.91 -2.07
C GLN A 38 7.59 13.40 -0.64
N GLN A 39 8.73 13.48 0.02
CA GLN A 39 8.86 12.97 1.39
C GLN A 39 7.83 13.59 2.34
N VAL A 40 7.52 14.87 2.17
CA VAL A 40 6.58 15.53 3.06
C VAL A 40 5.19 14.91 2.97
N HIS A 41 4.76 14.51 1.77
CA HIS A 41 3.45 13.87 1.61
C HIS A 41 3.43 12.49 2.26
N ALA A 42 4.52 11.75 2.15
CA ALA A 42 4.64 10.44 2.80
C ALA A 42 4.61 10.60 4.33
N ASP A 43 5.31 11.61 4.85
CA ASP A 43 5.36 11.84 6.29
C ASP A 43 3.98 12.20 6.86
N VAL A 44 3.24 13.07 6.16
CA VAL A 44 1.89 13.45 6.59
C VAL A 44 0.96 12.25 6.60
N PHE A 45 1.01 11.45 5.54
CA PHE A 45 0.19 10.25 5.43
C PHE A 45 0.53 9.26 6.54
N ALA A 46 1.81 9.04 6.78
CA ALA A 46 2.26 8.11 7.82
C ALA A 46 1.77 8.55 9.20
N GLY A 47 1.81 9.86 9.47
CA GLY A 47 1.32 10.38 10.73
C GLY A 47 -0.18 10.18 10.89
N LYS A 48 -0.94 10.33 9.81
CA LYS A 48 -2.39 10.18 9.85
C LYS A 48 -2.82 8.73 10.03
N TYR A 49 -2.15 7.80 9.39
CA TYR A 49 -2.58 6.40 9.37
C TYR A 49 -1.69 5.47 10.20
N GLY A 50 -0.69 6.01 10.87
CA GLY A 50 0.14 5.21 11.77
C GLY A 50 1.14 4.31 11.08
N CYS A 51 1.61 4.69 9.89
CA CYS A 51 2.64 3.91 9.19
C CYS A 51 3.98 4.02 9.91
N LYS A 52 4.71 2.92 9.99
CA LYS A 52 6.02 2.93 10.63
C LYS A 52 7.11 3.50 9.76
N LYS A 53 6.93 3.44 8.44
CA LYS A 53 7.92 3.94 7.47
C LYS A 53 7.24 4.85 6.46
N ALA A 54 7.93 5.93 6.12
CA ALA A 54 7.47 6.87 5.11
C ALA A 54 8.63 7.16 4.17
N TYR A 55 8.44 6.83 2.89
CA TYR A 55 9.50 6.95 1.90
C TYR A 55 9.17 8.02 0.87
N GLY A 56 10.17 8.81 0.52
CA GLY A 56 10.05 9.84 -0.52
C GLY A 56 10.31 9.32 -1.92
N SER A 57 10.45 8.00 -2.08
CA SER A 57 10.60 7.38 -3.40
C SER A 57 9.96 6.01 -3.39
N TYR A 58 9.47 5.59 -4.55
CA TYR A 58 8.88 4.26 -4.69
C TYR A 58 9.94 3.16 -4.62
N ALA A 59 11.14 3.46 -5.11
CA ALA A 59 12.24 2.50 -5.07
C ALA A 59 12.57 2.07 -3.65
N ASP A 60 12.53 3.01 -2.71
CA ASP A 60 12.81 2.68 -1.31
C ASP A 60 11.71 1.80 -0.72
N LEU A 61 10.47 2.05 -1.10
CA LEU A 61 9.37 1.22 -0.62
C LEU A 61 9.51 -0.23 -1.06
N VAL A 62 9.79 -0.45 -2.37
CA VAL A 62 9.87 -1.82 -2.87
C VAL A 62 11.10 -2.55 -2.36
N ALA A 63 12.09 -1.83 -1.87
CA ALA A 63 13.29 -2.43 -1.28
C ALA A 63 13.12 -2.83 0.18
N ASP A 64 12.01 -2.43 0.82
CA ASP A 64 11.81 -2.73 2.24
C ASP A 64 11.41 -4.19 2.42
N LYS A 65 12.27 -4.94 3.09
CA LYS A 65 12.08 -6.39 3.26
C LYS A 65 10.92 -6.76 4.16
N LYS A 66 10.44 -5.82 4.97
CA LYS A 66 9.33 -6.08 5.88
C LYS A 66 7.97 -5.85 5.24
N VAL A 67 7.94 -5.31 4.02
CA VAL A 67 6.68 -5.12 3.29
C VAL A 67 6.32 -6.43 2.60
N ASP A 68 5.14 -6.94 2.91
CA ASP A 68 4.67 -8.23 2.39
C ASP A 68 3.86 -8.10 1.10
N LEU A 69 3.21 -6.96 0.89
CA LEU A 69 2.35 -6.70 -0.26
C LEU A 69 2.34 -5.20 -0.52
N ILE A 70 2.36 -4.80 -1.78
CA ILE A 70 2.27 -3.39 -2.13
C ILE A 70 0.93 -3.12 -2.81
N TYR A 71 0.19 -2.14 -2.28
CA TYR A 71 -1.01 -1.63 -2.93
C TYR A 71 -0.63 -0.40 -3.75
N VAL A 72 -0.86 -0.48 -5.06
CA VAL A 72 -0.55 0.63 -5.97
C VAL A 72 -1.75 1.56 -6.04
N ALA A 73 -1.62 2.75 -5.45
CA ALA A 73 -2.67 3.76 -5.37
C ALA A 73 -2.28 5.04 -6.12
N THR A 74 -1.37 4.93 -7.07
CA THR A 74 -0.95 6.05 -7.91
C THR A 74 -1.94 6.27 -9.05
N PRO A 75 -1.84 7.40 -9.78
CA PRO A 75 -2.71 7.61 -10.94
C PRO A 75 -2.60 6.48 -11.94
N HIS A 76 -3.72 6.19 -12.61
CA HIS A 76 -3.80 5.08 -13.53
C HIS A 76 -2.70 5.10 -14.59
N SER A 77 -2.31 6.27 -15.06
CA SER A 77 -1.26 6.40 -16.07
C SER A 77 0.10 5.89 -15.60
N GLU A 78 0.30 5.72 -14.29
CA GLU A 78 1.57 5.26 -13.74
C GLU A 78 1.53 3.79 -13.34
N HIS A 79 0.37 3.13 -13.44
CA HIS A 79 0.22 1.77 -12.93
C HIS A 79 1.19 0.78 -13.53
N TYR A 80 1.40 0.85 -14.85
CA TYR A 80 2.29 -0.11 -15.52
C TYR A 80 3.70 -0.06 -14.93
N GLU A 81 4.26 1.14 -14.84
CA GLU A 81 5.61 1.30 -14.32
C GLU A 81 5.70 0.91 -12.84
N ASN A 82 4.67 1.28 -12.07
CA ASN A 82 4.64 0.96 -10.64
C ASN A 82 4.53 -0.54 -10.41
N VAL A 83 3.65 -1.22 -11.13
CA VAL A 83 3.49 -2.67 -11.01
C VAL A 83 4.78 -3.38 -11.42
N LYS A 84 5.38 -2.95 -12.51
CA LYS A 84 6.64 -3.51 -12.98
C LYS A 84 7.72 -3.41 -11.91
N MET A 85 7.85 -2.24 -11.31
CA MET A 85 8.83 -2.01 -10.24
C MET A 85 8.61 -2.98 -9.07
N CYS A 86 7.37 -3.17 -8.65
CA CYS A 86 7.05 -4.09 -7.56
C CYS A 86 7.41 -5.52 -7.92
N LEU A 87 7.05 -5.97 -9.11
CA LEU A 87 7.30 -7.34 -9.54
C LEU A 87 8.80 -7.60 -9.69
N GLU A 88 9.55 -6.63 -10.19
CA GLU A 88 11.00 -6.74 -10.31
C GLU A 88 11.68 -6.84 -8.95
N ALA A 89 11.06 -6.26 -7.92
CA ALA A 89 11.58 -6.35 -6.56
C ALA A 89 11.08 -7.60 -5.82
N GLY A 90 10.31 -8.45 -6.50
CA GLY A 90 9.80 -9.67 -5.89
C GLY A 90 8.64 -9.45 -4.93
N LYS A 91 7.93 -8.33 -5.06
CA LYS A 91 6.82 -8.02 -4.16
C LYS A 91 5.48 -8.34 -4.81
N PRO A 92 4.58 -9.05 -4.08
CA PRO A 92 3.20 -9.15 -4.54
C PRO A 92 2.58 -7.76 -4.64
N VAL A 93 1.70 -7.57 -5.61
CA VAL A 93 1.11 -6.26 -5.85
C VAL A 93 -0.39 -6.37 -6.02
N LEU A 94 -1.12 -5.40 -5.47
CA LEU A 94 -2.55 -5.24 -5.65
C LEU A 94 -2.80 -3.90 -6.32
N CYS A 95 -3.55 -3.90 -7.41
CA CYS A 95 -3.81 -2.68 -8.16
C CYS A 95 -5.25 -2.70 -8.66
N GLU A 96 -6.01 -1.65 -8.37
CA GLU A 96 -7.41 -1.56 -8.75
C GLU A 96 -7.73 -0.21 -9.37
N LYS A 97 -8.87 -0.13 -10.02
CA LYS A 97 -9.34 1.14 -10.56
C LYS A 97 -9.79 2.03 -9.42
N ALA A 98 -9.13 3.14 -9.26
CA ALA A 98 -9.33 4.02 -8.12
C ALA A 98 -10.76 4.51 -7.98
N PHE A 99 -11.41 4.84 -9.09
CA PHE A 99 -12.74 5.45 -9.03
C PHE A 99 -13.86 4.49 -8.64
N THR A 100 -13.59 3.19 -8.58
CA THR A 100 -14.60 2.21 -8.19
C THR A 100 -14.39 1.71 -6.75
N LEU A 101 -13.29 2.12 -6.11
CA LEU A 101 -12.94 1.56 -4.81
C LEU A 101 -13.70 2.25 -3.69
N ASN A 102 -14.34 1.46 -2.81
CA ASN A 102 -14.88 1.94 -1.55
C ASN A 102 -14.35 1.05 -0.42
N ALA A 103 -14.69 1.39 0.82
CA ALA A 103 -14.11 0.69 1.98
C ALA A 103 -14.43 -0.81 1.99
N ALA A 104 -15.67 -1.19 1.64
CA ALA A 104 -16.05 -2.60 1.62
C ALA A 104 -15.31 -3.36 0.53
N GLN A 105 -15.17 -2.78 -0.65
CA GLN A 105 -14.43 -3.39 -1.75
C GLN A 105 -12.96 -3.50 -1.41
N ALA A 106 -12.40 -2.48 -0.76
CA ALA A 106 -10.99 -2.50 -0.37
C ALA A 106 -10.72 -3.64 0.62
N GLU A 107 -11.59 -3.82 1.61
CA GLU A 107 -11.44 -4.90 2.57
C GLU A 107 -11.48 -6.27 1.89
N GLU A 108 -12.45 -6.46 0.99
CA GLU A 108 -12.59 -7.71 0.27
C GLU A 108 -11.34 -8.03 -0.56
N LEU A 109 -10.80 -7.04 -1.26
CA LEU A 109 -9.60 -7.23 -2.07
C LEU A 109 -8.38 -7.61 -1.23
N VAL A 110 -8.21 -6.94 -0.08
CA VAL A 110 -7.10 -7.25 0.81
C VAL A 110 -7.24 -8.68 1.33
N ILE A 111 -8.44 -9.09 1.73
CA ILE A 111 -8.68 -10.44 2.22
C ILE A 111 -8.35 -11.46 1.14
N GLN A 112 -8.79 -11.25 -0.09
CA GLN A 112 -8.50 -12.14 -1.20
C GLN A 112 -6.99 -12.29 -1.42
N GLU A 113 -6.24 -11.19 -1.39
CA GLU A 113 -4.81 -11.24 -1.59
C GLU A 113 -4.10 -12.02 -0.50
N ILE A 114 -4.52 -11.84 0.73
CA ILE A 114 -3.91 -12.56 1.85
C ILE A 114 -4.20 -14.05 1.75
N ILE A 115 -5.44 -14.43 1.40
CA ILE A 115 -5.83 -15.84 1.31
C ILE A 115 -5.14 -16.56 0.16
N TYR A 116 -4.97 -15.88 -0.98
CA TYR A 116 -4.46 -16.50 -2.19
C TYR A 116 -3.01 -16.17 -2.52
N SER A 117 -2.34 -15.37 -1.71
CA SER A 117 -0.92 -15.11 -1.92
C SER A 117 -0.01 -16.19 -1.24
#